data_98fc6aaa83e6fc882f1d973527da42a3
#
_entry.id   98fc6aaa83e6fc882f1d973527da42a3
#
_cell.length_a   1.000
_cell.length_b   1.000
_cell.length_c   1.000
_cell.angle_alpha   90.00
_cell.angle_beta   90.00
_cell.angle_gamma   90.00
#
_symmetry.space_group_name_H-M   'P 1'
#
loop_
_entity.id
_entity.type
_entity.pdbx_description
1 polymer ?
#
loop_
_entity_poly.entity_id
_entity_poly.type
_entity_poly.pdbx_seq_one_letter_code
_entity_poly.pdbx_strand_id
1 'polypeptide(L)'
;MAELNLDYYTAKDHYSDGDIEETLLKMAQEGKSFEDLPEDEVSFPMVYHFSGLRENILSWYPLKETDSVLEIGAGCGAITGMLCRKAGHVTSVELSKRRADINYARNNDKENLTIMVGNLNDMTF
;
A
#
# COMPACT_ATOMS: atom_id res chain seq x y z
N MET A 1 6.82 3.71 13.74
CA MET A 1 5.63 3.56 12.87
C MET A 1 5.91 4.16 11.51
N ALA A 2 5.27 3.64 10.47
CA ALA A 2 5.30 4.25 9.16
C ALA A 2 4.79 5.71 9.21
N GLU A 3 5.30 6.55 8.33
CA GLU A 3 4.83 7.93 8.16
C GLU A 3 3.77 7.98 7.05
N LEU A 4 2.66 8.68 7.29
CA LEU A 4 1.66 9.01 6.28
C LEU A 4 1.71 10.51 6.02
N ASN A 5 2.27 10.90 4.87
CA ASN A 5 2.48 12.30 4.47
C ASN A 5 1.36 12.75 3.53
N LEU A 6 0.61 13.78 3.94
CA LEU A 6 -0.52 14.36 3.21
C LEU A 6 -0.22 15.76 2.62
N ASP A 7 1.03 16.22 2.64
CA ASP A 7 1.40 17.58 2.22
C ASP A 7 1.03 17.88 0.77
N TYR A 8 0.98 16.86 -0.07
CA TYR A 8 0.64 16.96 -1.50
C TYR A 8 -0.80 16.53 -1.82
N TYR A 9 -1.60 16.18 -0.82
CA TYR A 9 -2.97 15.72 -1.02
C TYR A 9 -3.92 16.90 -1.23
N THR A 10 -4.61 16.92 -2.38
CA THR A 10 -5.49 18.03 -2.78
C THR A 10 -6.97 17.81 -2.42
N ALA A 11 -7.28 16.77 -1.65
CA ALA A 11 -8.64 16.35 -1.27
C ALA A 11 -9.54 15.98 -2.47
N LYS A 12 -8.94 15.60 -3.60
CA LYS A 12 -9.64 15.12 -4.79
C LYS A 12 -9.24 13.67 -5.04
N ASP A 13 -10.12 12.76 -4.69
CA ASP A 13 -9.93 11.33 -4.88
C ASP A 13 -10.74 10.88 -6.10
N HIS A 14 -10.09 10.88 -7.29
CA HIS A 14 -10.75 10.60 -8.57
C HIS A 14 -10.65 9.13 -9.01
N TYR A 15 -9.88 8.32 -8.28
CA TYR A 15 -9.60 6.94 -8.65
C TYR A 15 -9.97 5.99 -7.51
N SER A 16 -11.03 5.22 -7.72
CA SER A 16 -11.58 4.36 -6.68
C SER A 16 -12.25 3.12 -7.28
N ASP A 17 -12.13 1.99 -6.59
CA ASP A 17 -12.91 0.78 -6.87
C ASP A 17 -14.31 0.84 -6.20
N GLY A 18 -14.69 2.00 -5.63
CA GLY A 18 -15.98 2.20 -4.98
C GLY A 18 -16.02 1.69 -3.54
N ASP A 19 -17.19 1.20 -3.12
CA ASP A 19 -17.46 0.80 -1.73
C ASP A 19 -16.59 -0.35 -1.23
N ILE A 20 -16.03 -1.14 -2.15
CA ILE A 20 -15.13 -2.25 -1.79
C ILE A 20 -13.90 -1.75 -1.04
N GLU A 21 -13.41 -0.54 -1.32
CA GLU A 21 -12.23 0.01 -0.65
C GLU A 21 -12.50 0.31 0.83
N GLU A 22 -13.72 0.63 1.22
CA GLU A 22 -14.09 0.76 2.64
C GLU A 22 -14.02 -0.59 3.37
N THR A 23 -14.46 -1.64 2.70
CA THR A 23 -14.35 -3.01 3.22
C THR A 23 -12.89 -3.42 3.35
N LEU A 24 -12.05 -3.13 2.35
CA LEU A 24 -10.62 -3.42 2.39
C LEU A 24 -9.91 -2.65 3.51
N LEU A 25 -10.25 -1.38 3.71
CA LEU A 25 -9.67 -0.59 4.80
C LEU A 25 -10.02 -1.19 6.17
N LYS A 26 -11.27 -1.56 6.37
CA LYS A 26 -11.70 -2.20 7.62
C LYS A 26 -10.98 -3.53 7.85
N MET A 27 -10.88 -4.36 6.83
CA MET A 27 -10.14 -5.62 6.91
C MET A 27 -8.67 -5.38 7.29
N ALA A 28 -8.01 -4.42 6.66
CA ALA A 28 -6.62 -4.07 6.95
C ALA A 28 -6.44 -3.57 8.40
N GLN A 29 -7.34 -2.73 8.88
CA GLN A 29 -7.32 -2.22 10.26
C GLN A 29 -7.54 -3.34 11.29
N GLU A 30 -8.33 -4.34 10.96
CA GLU A 30 -8.59 -5.52 11.80
C GLU A 30 -7.51 -6.61 11.65
N GLY A 31 -6.53 -6.43 10.78
CA GLY A 31 -5.50 -7.42 10.49
C GLY A 31 -6.03 -8.67 9.79
N LYS A 32 -7.15 -8.55 9.08
CA LYS A 32 -7.78 -9.65 8.33
C LYS A 32 -7.38 -9.66 6.87
N SER A 33 -7.42 -10.85 6.26
CA SER A 33 -7.25 -11.08 4.83
C SER A 33 -8.50 -11.73 4.24
N PHE A 34 -8.58 -11.80 2.90
CA PHE A 34 -9.65 -12.53 2.22
C PHE A 34 -9.68 -14.03 2.58
N GLU A 35 -8.55 -14.58 3.03
CA GLU A 35 -8.45 -15.97 3.49
C GLU A 35 -9.25 -16.23 4.78
N ASP A 36 -9.57 -15.17 5.53
CA ASP A 36 -10.38 -15.25 6.76
C ASP A 36 -11.88 -15.20 6.49
N LEU A 37 -12.30 -15.05 5.22
CA LEU A 37 -13.69 -14.95 4.82
C LEU A 37 -14.23 -16.26 4.22
N PRO A 38 -15.56 -16.51 4.31
CA PRO A 38 -16.20 -17.54 3.51
C PRO A 38 -15.98 -17.31 2.02
N GLU A 39 -15.87 -18.38 1.24
CA GLU A 39 -15.55 -18.30 -0.22
C GLU A 39 -16.55 -17.46 -1.00
N ASP A 40 -17.83 -17.49 -0.63
CA ASP A 40 -18.91 -16.73 -1.27
C ASP A 40 -18.86 -15.22 -0.97
N GLU A 41 -18.09 -14.80 0.04
CA GLU A 41 -17.86 -13.41 0.39
C GLU A 41 -16.59 -12.84 -0.25
N VAL A 42 -15.72 -13.68 -0.81
CA VAL A 42 -14.46 -13.25 -1.42
C VAL A 42 -14.69 -12.68 -2.81
N SER A 43 -14.29 -11.44 -3.03
CA SER A 43 -14.35 -10.77 -4.32
C SER A 43 -12.98 -10.62 -4.98
N PHE A 44 -12.97 -10.42 -6.31
CA PHE A 44 -11.73 -10.21 -7.05
C PHE A 44 -10.88 -9.05 -6.50
N PRO A 45 -11.42 -7.86 -6.18
CA PRO A 45 -10.63 -6.79 -5.58
C PRO A 45 -9.92 -7.18 -4.28
N MET A 46 -10.55 -7.99 -3.44
CA MET A 46 -9.93 -8.48 -2.20
C MET A 46 -8.69 -9.33 -2.51
N VAL A 47 -8.80 -10.27 -3.43
CA VAL A 47 -7.68 -11.11 -3.86
C VAL A 47 -6.62 -10.27 -4.55
N TYR A 48 -7.01 -9.39 -5.47
CA TYR A 48 -6.09 -8.54 -6.22
C TYR A 48 -5.23 -7.65 -5.30
N HIS A 49 -5.85 -6.99 -4.32
CA HIS A 49 -5.14 -6.06 -3.45
C HIS A 49 -4.41 -6.73 -2.29
N PHE A 50 -4.88 -7.88 -1.80
CA PHE A 50 -4.37 -8.50 -0.57
C PHE A 50 -3.57 -9.78 -0.79
N SER A 51 -3.52 -10.32 -2.00
CA SER A 51 -2.75 -11.53 -2.28
C SER A 51 -1.25 -11.29 -2.18
N GLY A 52 -0.56 -12.10 -1.38
CA GLY A 52 0.90 -12.11 -1.30
C GLY A 52 1.59 -12.58 -2.59
N LEU A 53 0.87 -13.15 -3.54
CA LEU A 53 1.44 -13.60 -4.83
C LEU A 53 1.99 -12.44 -5.67
N ARG A 54 1.46 -11.23 -5.49
CA ARG A 54 1.96 -10.03 -6.18
C ARG A 54 3.40 -9.67 -5.79
N GLU A 55 3.86 -10.06 -4.62
CA GLU A 55 5.25 -9.88 -4.21
C GLU A 55 6.24 -10.59 -5.15
N ASN A 56 5.82 -11.63 -5.86
CA ASN A 56 6.65 -12.36 -6.81
C ASN A 56 7.16 -11.51 -7.98
N ILE A 57 6.53 -10.36 -8.25
CA ILE A 57 6.97 -9.42 -9.28
C ILE A 57 8.39 -8.91 -9.00
N LEU A 58 8.73 -8.66 -7.73
CA LEU A 58 10.00 -8.06 -7.31
C LEU A 58 10.75 -8.83 -6.21
N SER A 59 10.17 -9.91 -5.65
CA SER A 59 10.81 -10.65 -4.56
C SER A 59 12.16 -11.25 -4.93
N TRP A 60 12.38 -11.52 -6.21
CA TRP A 60 13.63 -12.04 -6.77
C TRP A 60 14.71 -10.97 -6.91
N TYR A 61 14.35 -9.67 -6.92
CA TYR A 61 15.32 -8.60 -7.08
C TYR A 61 16.19 -8.44 -5.82
N PRO A 62 17.53 -8.34 -5.95
CA PRO A 62 18.45 -8.34 -4.80
C PRO A 62 18.57 -6.97 -4.15
N LEU A 63 17.47 -6.45 -3.59
CA LEU A 63 17.50 -5.24 -2.76
C LEU A 63 18.36 -5.46 -1.51
N LYS A 64 19.01 -4.39 -1.06
CA LYS A 64 19.87 -4.37 0.11
C LYS A 64 19.33 -3.42 1.17
N GLU A 65 19.68 -3.64 2.42
CA GLU A 65 19.33 -2.75 3.55
C GLU A 65 19.91 -1.32 3.41
N THR A 66 20.85 -1.11 2.48
CA THR A 66 21.38 0.22 2.16
C THR A 66 20.63 0.92 1.03
N ASP A 67 19.70 0.25 0.37
CA ASP A 67 18.97 0.81 -0.75
C ASP A 67 17.80 1.67 -0.27
N SER A 68 17.54 2.77 -0.99
CA SER A 68 16.30 3.54 -0.89
C SER A 68 15.44 3.24 -2.11
N VAL A 69 14.17 2.93 -1.88
CA VAL A 69 13.20 2.56 -2.92
C VAL A 69 12.12 3.62 -3.02
N LEU A 70 11.83 4.04 -4.24
CA LEU A 70 10.63 4.83 -4.57
C LEU A 70 9.62 3.91 -5.27
N GLU A 71 8.51 3.65 -4.59
CA GLU A 71 7.39 2.87 -5.12
C GLU A 71 6.31 3.83 -5.64
N ILE A 72 6.07 3.83 -6.94
CA ILE A 72 5.10 4.70 -7.58
C ILE A 72 3.81 3.94 -7.86
N GLY A 73 2.66 4.47 -7.46
CA GLY A 73 1.38 3.81 -7.62
C GLY A 73 1.22 2.62 -6.67
N ALA A 74 1.56 2.82 -5.40
CA ALA A 74 1.58 1.75 -4.39
C ALA A 74 0.22 1.07 -4.18
N GLY A 75 -0.87 1.77 -4.51
CA GLY A 75 -2.23 1.26 -4.30
C GLY A 75 -2.49 0.90 -2.84
N CYS A 76 -3.08 -0.26 -2.62
CA CYS A 76 -3.35 -0.78 -1.28
C CYS A 76 -2.15 -1.49 -0.62
N GLY A 77 -0.94 -1.30 -1.16
CA GLY A 77 0.29 -1.81 -0.55
C GLY A 77 0.57 -3.30 -0.80
N ALA A 78 0.20 -3.82 -1.97
CA ALA A 78 0.37 -5.23 -2.30
C ALA A 78 1.84 -5.71 -2.24
N ILE A 79 2.80 -4.83 -2.54
CA ILE A 79 4.24 -5.13 -2.51
C ILE A 79 5.01 -4.26 -1.52
N THR A 80 4.41 -3.22 -0.97
CA THR A 80 5.07 -2.26 -0.05
C THR A 80 5.73 -2.96 1.13
N GLY A 81 5.03 -3.87 1.79
CA GLY A 81 5.57 -4.61 2.94
C GLY A 81 6.79 -5.46 2.58
N MET A 82 6.81 -6.07 1.41
CA MET A 82 7.96 -6.84 0.92
C MET A 82 9.16 -5.92 0.67
N LEU A 83 8.95 -4.76 0.06
CA LEU A 83 10.01 -3.77 -0.15
C LEU A 83 10.61 -3.32 1.18
N CYS A 84 9.77 -3.05 2.19
CA CYS A 84 10.23 -2.67 3.53
C CYS A 84 11.06 -3.75 4.23
N ARG A 85 10.79 -5.03 3.97
CA ARG A 85 11.58 -6.13 4.53
C ARG A 85 12.98 -6.24 3.91
N LYS A 86 13.18 -5.69 2.72
CA LYS A 86 14.41 -5.87 1.93
C LYS A 86 15.27 -4.62 1.83
N ALA A 87 14.67 -3.44 1.79
CA ALA A 87 15.36 -2.16 1.60
C ALA A 87 15.57 -1.42 2.92
N GLY A 88 16.47 -0.47 2.94
CA GLY A 88 16.73 0.39 4.08
C GLY A 88 15.65 1.43 4.30
N HIS A 89 15.10 1.98 3.22
CA HIS A 89 13.97 2.90 3.28
C HIS A 89 13.08 2.76 2.04
N VAL A 90 11.76 2.88 2.24
CA VAL A 90 10.76 2.86 1.16
C VAL A 90 9.93 4.14 1.24
N THR A 91 9.86 4.85 0.11
CA THR A 91 8.90 5.93 -0.08
C THR A 91 7.86 5.45 -1.09
N SER A 92 6.62 5.26 -0.63
CA SER A 92 5.50 4.85 -1.47
C SER A 92 4.66 6.05 -1.84
N VAL A 93 4.36 6.22 -3.13
CA VAL A 93 3.52 7.30 -3.64
C VAL A 93 2.20 6.74 -4.14
N GLU A 94 1.09 7.30 -3.68
CA GLU A 94 -0.25 6.93 -4.11
C GLU A 94 -1.14 8.16 -4.27
N LEU A 95 -1.85 8.24 -5.39
CA LEU A 95 -2.74 9.36 -5.70
C LEU A 95 -4.01 9.32 -4.84
N SER A 96 -4.57 8.11 -4.62
CA SER A 96 -5.79 7.90 -3.86
C SER A 96 -5.49 7.82 -2.37
N LYS A 97 -6.03 8.77 -1.60
CA LYS A 97 -5.90 8.76 -0.14
C LYS A 97 -6.49 7.47 0.46
N ARG A 98 -7.63 7.02 -0.04
CA ARG A 98 -8.30 5.81 0.45
C ARG A 98 -7.41 4.56 0.31
N ARG A 99 -6.74 4.41 -0.84
CA ARG A 99 -5.79 3.32 -1.07
C ARG A 99 -4.54 3.44 -0.22
N ALA A 100 -4.04 4.66 -0.07
CA ALA A 100 -2.91 4.93 0.83
C ALA A 100 -3.25 4.63 2.30
N ASP A 101 -4.47 4.94 2.75
CA ASP A 101 -4.94 4.57 4.09
C ASP A 101 -4.97 3.05 4.29
N ILE A 102 -5.36 2.29 3.26
CA ILE A 102 -5.32 0.81 3.30
C ILE A 102 -3.86 0.32 3.38
N ASN A 103 -2.97 0.88 2.56
CA ASN A 103 -1.54 0.56 2.61
C ASN A 103 -0.98 0.86 4.02
N TYR A 104 -1.28 2.04 4.56
CA TYR A 104 -0.87 2.42 5.90
C TYR A 104 -1.40 1.45 6.97
N ALA A 105 -2.67 1.08 6.92
CA ALA A 105 -3.25 0.13 7.87
C ALA A 105 -2.55 -1.24 7.84
N ARG A 106 -2.09 -1.66 6.66
CA ARG A 106 -1.36 -2.93 6.47
C ARG A 106 0.10 -2.89 6.93
N ASN A 107 0.75 -1.74 6.81
CA ASN A 107 2.19 -1.60 6.93
C ASN A 107 2.64 -0.56 7.98
N ASN A 108 1.76 -0.09 8.85
CA ASN A 108 2.07 0.95 9.85
C ASN A 108 3.14 0.54 10.86
N ASP A 109 3.42 -0.75 11.00
CA ASP A 109 4.48 -1.29 11.85
C ASP A 109 5.89 -1.11 11.26
N LYS A 110 6.01 -0.70 9.99
CA LYS A 110 7.29 -0.54 9.28
C LYS A 110 7.88 0.84 9.55
N GLU A 111 8.95 0.90 10.35
CA GLU A 111 9.62 2.15 10.70
C GLU A 111 10.36 2.80 9.52
N ASN A 112 10.68 2.02 8.48
CA ASN A 112 11.39 2.46 7.28
C ASN A 112 10.45 2.80 6.11
N LEU A 113 9.18 3.12 6.38
CA LEU A 113 8.18 3.42 5.36
C LEU A 113 7.65 4.85 5.50
N THR A 114 7.68 5.59 4.39
CA THR A 114 6.96 6.86 4.22
C THR A 114 5.95 6.69 3.09
N ILE A 115 4.66 6.92 3.35
CA ILE A 115 3.60 6.92 2.34
C ILE A 115 3.23 8.37 2.03
N MET A 116 3.43 8.78 0.80
CA MET A 116 3.12 10.12 0.31
C MET A 116 1.86 10.08 -0.55
N VAL A 117 0.86 10.86 -0.16
CA VAL A 117 -0.43 10.90 -0.87
C VAL A 117 -0.49 12.14 -1.75
N GLY A 118 -0.72 11.95 -3.04
CA GLY A 118 -0.84 13.04 -4.00
C GLY A 118 -0.32 12.68 -5.39
N ASN A 119 -0.29 13.69 -6.25
CA ASN A 119 0.24 13.53 -7.59
C ASN A 119 1.78 13.57 -7.56
N LEU A 120 2.41 12.54 -8.09
CA LEU A 120 3.87 12.45 -8.19
C LEU A 120 4.50 13.68 -8.85
N ASN A 121 3.83 14.27 -9.84
CA ASN A 121 4.34 15.43 -10.57
C ASN A 121 4.48 16.69 -9.71
N ASP A 122 3.80 16.75 -8.58
CA ASP A 122 3.81 17.87 -7.65
C ASP A 122 4.81 17.68 -6.50
N MET A 123 5.44 16.48 -6.43
CA MET A 123 6.31 16.07 -5.33
C MET A 123 7.78 16.43 -5.59
N THR A 124 8.49 16.69 -4.50
CA THR A 124 9.96 16.75 -4.46
C THR A 124 10.49 15.72 -3.48
N PHE A 125 11.61 15.12 -3.84
CA PHE A 125 12.27 14.07 -3.06
C PHE A 125 13.68 14.47 -2.66
#